data_76d448f94693b08c94a3c4dd868f2704
#
_entry.id   76d448f94693b08c94a3c4dd868f2704
#
_cell.length_a   1.000
_cell.length_b   1.000
_cell.length_c   1.000
_cell.angle_alpha   90.00
_cell.angle_beta   90.00
_cell.angle_gamma   90.00
#
_symmetry.space_group_name_H-M   'P 1'
#
loop_
_entity.id
_entity.type
_entity.pdbx_description
1 polymer ?
#
loop_
_entity_poly.entity_id
_entity_poly.type
_entity_poly.pdbx_seq_one_letter_code
_entity_poly.pdbx_strand_id
1 'polypeptide(L)'
;MFGKSKDKDNRETYAQAMKFFIIFTLLAFLVVIGYLDVLKHIIGRDYWSGLRVVPIVMAAEIMMGVYFNLSFWYKLIDKTIWGAWFSGAGCAVLIAVNVLFVPRYGYMACAWAGFAGYATAMVLSYIVGQKKYPINYPLKSIGVYVAITVLFYFCMNFANEHLPNWAALAVNTVLVIMFVAHIIYHDMPLKSLPVVGKYFRK
;
A
#
# COMPACT_ATOMS: atom_id res chain seq x y z
N MET A 1 33.72 -15.75 4.87
CA MET A 1 33.20 -14.74 5.81
C MET A 1 32.55 -13.55 5.08
N PHE A 2 33.11 -13.04 4.00
CA PHE A 2 32.58 -11.89 3.22
C PHE A 2 31.18 -12.11 2.60
N GLY A 3 30.82 -13.33 2.17
CA GLY A 3 29.49 -13.58 1.57
C GLY A 3 28.31 -13.46 2.54
N LYS A 4 28.47 -13.86 3.80
CA LYS A 4 27.40 -13.79 4.81
C LYS A 4 27.12 -12.36 5.27
N SER A 5 28.12 -11.47 5.31
CA SER A 5 27.95 -10.06 5.64
C SER A 5 27.17 -9.33 4.56
N LYS A 6 27.54 -9.56 3.28
CA LYS A 6 26.87 -8.96 2.12
C LYS A 6 25.41 -9.42 1.97
N ASP A 7 25.10 -10.66 2.34
CA ASP A 7 23.75 -11.20 2.32
C ASP A 7 22.86 -10.61 3.44
N LYS A 8 23.44 -10.31 4.61
CA LYS A 8 22.74 -9.64 5.70
C LYS A 8 22.40 -8.18 5.36
N ASP A 9 23.37 -7.44 4.81
CA ASP A 9 23.16 -6.05 4.35
C ASP A 9 22.06 -5.97 3.27
N ASN A 10 22.03 -6.93 2.35
CA ASN A 10 20.98 -6.99 1.34
C ASN A 10 19.60 -7.21 1.95
N ARG A 11 19.45 -8.10 2.93
CA ARG A 11 18.15 -8.38 3.59
C ARG A 11 17.62 -7.15 4.34
N GLU A 12 18.48 -6.42 5.04
CA GLU A 12 18.11 -5.18 5.72
C GLU A 12 17.68 -4.11 4.73
N THR A 13 18.38 -3.98 3.61
CA THR A 13 18.03 -3.05 2.53
C THR A 13 16.65 -3.36 1.93
N TYR A 14 16.34 -4.64 1.67
CA TYR A 14 15.02 -5.04 1.17
C TYR A 14 13.90 -4.81 2.20
N ALA A 15 14.18 -5.06 3.47
CA ALA A 15 13.21 -4.79 4.53
C ALA A 15 12.90 -3.29 4.66
N GLN A 16 13.90 -2.43 4.55
CA GLN A 16 13.73 -0.97 4.55
C GLN A 16 13.02 -0.48 3.29
N ALA A 17 13.41 -0.97 2.11
CA ALA A 17 12.76 -0.61 0.85
C ALA A 17 11.25 -0.96 0.87
N MET A 18 10.88 -2.13 1.39
CA MET A 18 9.50 -2.53 1.60
C MET A 18 8.76 -1.55 2.52
N LYS A 19 9.36 -1.19 3.64
CA LYS A 19 8.77 -0.25 4.60
C LYS A 19 8.49 1.11 3.96
N PHE A 20 9.51 1.70 3.29
CA PHE A 20 9.33 2.99 2.62
C PHE A 20 8.31 2.94 1.49
N PHE A 21 8.31 1.85 0.71
CA PHE A 21 7.31 1.65 -0.32
C PHE A 21 5.89 1.67 0.26
N ILE A 22 5.64 0.93 1.35
CA ILE A 22 4.33 0.88 1.99
C ILE A 22 3.94 2.26 2.52
N ILE A 23 4.83 2.96 3.22
CA ILE A 23 4.56 4.30 3.76
C ILE A 23 4.18 5.27 2.63
N PHE A 24 4.94 5.26 1.54
CA PHE A 24 4.70 6.15 0.41
C PHE A 24 3.39 5.84 -0.32
N THR A 25 3.07 4.57 -0.52
CA THR A 25 1.80 4.17 -1.16
C THR A 25 0.59 4.42 -0.27
N LEU A 26 0.71 4.28 1.06
CA LEU A 26 -0.34 4.66 2.01
C LEU A 26 -0.57 6.18 2.03
N LEU A 27 0.50 6.99 1.94
CA LEU A 27 0.37 8.43 1.77
C LEU A 27 -0.37 8.78 0.47
N ALA A 28 0.02 8.17 -0.65
CA ALA A 28 -0.66 8.36 -1.92
C ALA A 28 -2.14 7.95 -1.85
N PHE A 29 -2.46 6.86 -1.15
CA PHE A 29 -3.83 6.44 -0.88
C PHE A 29 -4.63 7.54 -0.16
N LEU A 30 -4.12 8.06 0.95
CA LEU A 30 -4.79 9.12 1.71
C LEU A 30 -4.97 10.40 0.89
N VAL A 31 -3.97 10.79 0.11
CA VAL A 31 -4.06 11.97 -0.77
C VAL A 31 -5.16 11.77 -1.81
N VAL A 32 -5.18 10.64 -2.52
CA VAL A 32 -6.21 10.40 -3.54
C VAL A 32 -7.61 10.36 -2.93
N ILE A 33 -7.78 9.65 -1.80
CA ILE A 33 -9.09 9.56 -1.14
C ILE A 33 -9.53 10.93 -0.58
N GLY A 34 -8.63 11.65 0.06
CA GLY A 34 -8.94 12.95 0.66
C GLY A 34 -9.33 14.02 -0.37
N TYR A 35 -8.79 13.92 -1.57
CA TYR A 35 -9.08 14.86 -2.67
C TYR A 35 -9.95 14.26 -3.78
N LEU A 36 -10.59 13.11 -3.55
CA LEU A 36 -11.40 12.43 -4.56
C LEU A 36 -12.55 13.31 -5.06
N ASP A 37 -13.17 14.12 -4.19
CA ASP A 37 -14.21 15.06 -4.55
C ASP A 37 -13.72 16.19 -5.48
N VAL A 38 -12.47 16.55 -5.41
CA VAL A 38 -11.83 17.50 -6.35
C VAL A 38 -11.49 16.78 -7.64
N LEU A 39 -10.85 15.61 -7.54
CA LEU A 39 -10.41 14.81 -8.68
C LEU A 39 -11.57 14.34 -9.58
N LYS A 40 -12.76 14.11 -9.01
CA LYS A 40 -13.93 13.72 -9.79
C LYS A 40 -14.31 14.72 -10.88
N HIS A 41 -13.98 16.00 -10.72
CA HIS A 41 -14.30 17.03 -11.72
C HIS A 41 -13.45 16.91 -13.00
N ILE A 42 -12.32 16.18 -12.95
CA ILE A 42 -11.51 15.85 -14.12
C ILE A 42 -12.14 14.68 -14.89
N ILE A 43 -12.99 13.88 -14.22
CA ILE A 43 -13.62 12.69 -14.75
C ILE A 43 -15.03 13.04 -15.24
N GLY A 44 -15.45 12.51 -16.39
CA GLY A 44 -16.79 12.71 -16.90
C GLY A 44 -17.87 12.29 -15.90
N ARG A 45 -18.96 13.04 -15.83
CA ARG A 45 -20.03 12.84 -14.83
C ARG A 45 -20.65 11.44 -14.83
N ASP A 46 -20.68 10.78 -15.98
CA ASP A 46 -21.24 9.44 -16.15
C ASP A 46 -20.45 8.37 -15.37
N TYR A 47 -19.17 8.65 -15.03
CA TYR A 47 -18.29 7.73 -14.30
C TYR A 47 -18.25 7.99 -12.78
N TRP A 48 -18.93 9.00 -12.27
CA TRP A 48 -18.89 9.36 -10.85
C TRP A 48 -19.39 8.24 -9.93
N SER A 49 -20.39 7.48 -10.39
CA SER A 49 -20.89 6.31 -9.65
C SER A 49 -19.82 5.24 -9.44
N GLY A 50 -18.88 5.13 -10.38
CA GLY A 50 -17.75 4.20 -10.33
C GLY A 50 -16.66 4.58 -9.32
N LEU A 51 -16.62 5.83 -8.83
CA LEU A 51 -15.58 6.28 -7.90
C LEU A 51 -15.61 5.55 -6.55
N ARG A 52 -16.73 4.90 -6.22
CA ARG A 52 -16.87 4.06 -5.01
C ARG A 52 -15.91 2.88 -4.97
N VAL A 53 -15.38 2.42 -6.10
CA VAL A 53 -14.38 1.32 -6.13
C VAL A 53 -12.96 1.80 -5.87
N VAL A 54 -12.69 3.11 -5.98
CA VAL A 54 -11.34 3.67 -5.88
C VAL A 54 -10.60 3.23 -4.62
N PRO A 55 -11.18 3.29 -3.41
CA PRO A 55 -10.49 2.84 -2.20
C PRO A 55 -10.10 1.36 -2.26
N ILE A 56 -10.97 0.50 -2.80
CA ILE A 56 -10.75 -0.94 -2.89
C ILE A 56 -9.65 -1.25 -3.91
N VAL A 57 -9.73 -0.61 -5.08
CA VAL A 57 -8.74 -0.80 -6.14
C VAL A 57 -7.37 -0.30 -5.70
N MET A 58 -7.29 0.87 -5.06
CA MET A 58 -6.03 1.38 -4.53
C MET A 58 -5.43 0.45 -3.45
N ALA A 59 -6.26 -0.09 -2.57
CA ALA A 59 -5.79 -1.09 -1.59
C ALA A 59 -5.28 -2.36 -2.29
N ALA A 60 -5.95 -2.81 -3.34
CA ALA A 60 -5.52 -3.94 -4.17
C ALA A 60 -4.15 -3.67 -4.82
N GLU A 61 -3.95 -2.48 -5.40
CA GLU A 61 -2.69 -2.08 -6.02
C GLU A 61 -1.54 -1.96 -5.01
N ILE A 62 -1.82 -1.51 -3.77
CA ILE A 62 -0.82 -1.54 -2.70
C ILE A 62 -0.39 -2.99 -2.41
N MET A 63 -1.33 -3.94 -2.33
CA MET A 63 -1.00 -5.35 -2.12
C MET A 63 -0.20 -5.94 -3.28
N MET A 64 -0.54 -5.57 -4.51
CA MET A 64 0.24 -5.94 -5.70
C MET A 64 1.66 -5.39 -5.63
N GLY A 65 1.83 -4.13 -5.24
CA GLY A 65 3.14 -3.52 -5.05
C GLY A 65 3.96 -4.19 -3.94
N VAL A 66 3.32 -4.55 -2.83
CA VAL A 66 3.96 -5.34 -1.76
C VAL A 66 4.38 -6.73 -2.28
N TYR A 67 3.54 -7.38 -3.08
CA TYR A 67 3.88 -8.65 -3.72
C TYR A 67 5.11 -8.51 -4.63
N PHE A 68 5.22 -7.45 -5.41
CA PHE A 68 6.41 -7.18 -6.22
C PHE A 68 7.68 -6.98 -5.37
N ASN A 69 7.58 -6.27 -4.26
CA ASN A 69 8.70 -6.15 -3.31
C ASN A 69 9.07 -7.51 -2.70
N LEU A 70 8.08 -8.34 -2.36
CA LEU A 70 8.34 -9.70 -1.89
C LEU A 70 8.99 -10.58 -2.96
N SER A 71 8.86 -10.27 -4.25
CA SER A 71 9.42 -11.07 -5.34
C SER A 71 10.94 -11.15 -5.35
N PHE A 72 11.63 -10.27 -4.65
CA PHE A 72 13.08 -10.25 -4.61
C PHE A 72 13.67 -11.55 -4.04
N TRP A 73 13.04 -12.19 -3.05
CA TRP A 73 13.58 -13.38 -2.44
C TRP A 73 13.77 -14.55 -3.43
N TYR A 74 12.79 -14.84 -4.28
CA TYR A 74 12.90 -15.95 -5.22
C TYR A 74 13.75 -15.60 -6.44
N LYS A 75 13.90 -14.31 -6.77
CA LYS A 75 14.86 -13.85 -7.78
C LYS A 75 16.31 -14.00 -7.29
N LEU A 76 16.58 -13.70 -6.02
CA LEU A 76 17.90 -13.82 -5.42
C LEU A 76 18.40 -15.26 -5.32
N ILE A 77 17.50 -16.24 -5.23
CA ILE A 77 17.85 -17.68 -5.18
C ILE A 77 17.65 -18.40 -6.52
N ASP A 78 17.47 -17.64 -7.63
CA ASP A 78 17.25 -18.14 -8.99
C ASP A 78 16.06 -19.13 -9.12
N LYS A 79 15.03 -18.97 -8.28
CA LYS A 79 13.82 -19.80 -8.30
C LYS A 79 12.59 -19.02 -8.72
N THR A 80 12.65 -18.35 -9.86
CA THR A 80 11.61 -17.49 -10.42
C THR A 80 10.28 -18.20 -10.68
N ILE A 81 10.30 -19.54 -10.78
CA ILE A 81 9.08 -20.35 -10.93
C ILE A 81 8.07 -20.12 -9.78
N TRP A 82 8.53 -19.75 -8.59
CA TRP A 82 7.64 -19.41 -7.48
C TRP A 82 6.75 -18.20 -7.79
N GLY A 83 7.26 -17.24 -8.55
CA GLY A 83 6.46 -16.11 -9.02
C GLY A 83 5.27 -16.55 -9.87
N ALA A 84 5.46 -17.50 -10.79
CA ALA A 84 4.39 -18.05 -11.61
C ALA A 84 3.33 -18.78 -10.76
N TRP A 85 3.74 -19.55 -9.75
CA TRP A 85 2.81 -20.24 -8.85
C TRP A 85 1.97 -19.24 -8.01
N PHE A 86 2.59 -18.21 -7.45
CA PHE A 86 1.87 -17.22 -6.64
C PHE A 86 0.92 -16.37 -7.50
N SER A 87 1.40 -15.91 -8.65
CA SER A 87 0.55 -15.17 -9.59
C SER A 87 -0.58 -16.05 -10.13
N GLY A 88 -0.31 -17.33 -10.44
CA GLY A 88 -1.31 -18.29 -10.87
C GLY A 88 -2.39 -18.51 -9.81
N ALA A 89 -2.01 -18.69 -8.54
CA ALA A 89 -2.96 -18.82 -7.43
C ALA A 89 -3.81 -17.55 -7.25
N GLY A 90 -3.18 -16.38 -7.30
CA GLY A 90 -3.89 -15.09 -7.24
C GLY A 90 -4.87 -14.91 -8.40
N CYS A 91 -4.46 -15.28 -9.62
CA CYS A 91 -5.31 -15.26 -10.80
C CYS A 91 -6.51 -16.22 -10.67
N ALA A 92 -6.30 -17.43 -10.16
CA ALA A 92 -7.39 -18.39 -9.92
C ALA A 92 -8.42 -17.84 -8.93
N VAL A 93 -7.98 -17.21 -7.83
CA VAL A 93 -8.88 -16.55 -6.86
C VAL A 93 -9.62 -15.39 -7.51
N LEU A 94 -8.92 -14.55 -8.27
CA LEU A 94 -9.53 -13.41 -8.99
C LEU A 94 -10.62 -13.88 -9.94
N ILE A 95 -10.36 -14.92 -10.75
CA ILE A 95 -11.33 -15.49 -11.67
C ILE A 95 -12.52 -16.09 -10.91
N ALA A 96 -12.27 -16.88 -9.86
CA ALA A 96 -13.34 -17.50 -9.06
C ALA A 96 -14.28 -16.44 -8.45
N VAL A 97 -13.71 -15.38 -7.84
CA VAL A 97 -14.52 -14.30 -7.25
C VAL A 97 -15.32 -13.57 -8.35
N ASN A 98 -14.72 -13.29 -9.51
CA ASN A 98 -15.43 -12.65 -10.62
C ASN A 98 -16.60 -13.51 -11.12
N VAL A 99 -16.37 -14.79 -11.39
CA VAL A 99 -17.41 -15.70 -11.90
C VAL A 99 -18.57 -15.83 -10.91
N LEU A 100 -18.27 -15.91 -9.61
CA LEU A 100 -19.29 -16.12 -8.58
C LEU A 100 -20.06 -14.83 -8.22
N PHE A 101 -19.42 -13.68 -8.20
CA PHE A 101 -19.99 -12.47 -7.59
C PHE A 101 -20.34 -11.37 -8.61
N VAL A 102 -19.70 -11.29 -9.78
CA VAL A 102 -20.02 -10.25 -10.78
C VAL A 102 -21.47 -10.28 -11.24
N PRO A 103 -22.12 -11.45 -11.45
CA PRO A 103 -23.52 -11.48 -11.84
C PRO A 103 -24.48 -10.81 -10.84
N ARG A 104 -24.09 -10.76 -9.55
CA ARG A 104 -24.90 -10.16 -8.48
C ARG A 104 -24.51 -8.74 -8.11
N TYR A 105 -23.21 -8.44 -8.10
CA TYR A 105 -22.67 -7.18 -7.55
C TYR A 105 -21.99 -6.30 -8.60
N GLY A 106 -21.96 -6.73 -9.87
CA GLY A 106 -21.41 -5.95 -10.97
C GLY A 106 -19.94 -5.56 -10.75
N TYR A 107 -19.60 -4.34 -11.14
CA TYR A 107 -18.22 -3.80 -11.09
C TYR A 107 -17.62 -3.77 -9.69
N MET A 108 -18.44 -3.69 -8.63
CA MET A 108 -17.95 -3.74 -7.26
C MET A 108 -17.28 -5.08 -6.93
N ALA A 109 -17.85 -6.19 -7.47
CA ALA A 109 -17.24 -7.51 -7.31
C ALA A 109 -15.89 -7.61 -8.03
N CYS A 110 -15.71 -6.92 -9.18
CA CYS A 110 -14.43 -6.88 -9.87
C CYS A 110 -13.33 -6.22 -9.00
N ALA A 111 -13.66 -5.15 -8.30
CA ALA A 111 -12.71 -4.48 -7.40
C ALA A 111 -12.29 -5.40 -6.23
N TRP A 112 -13.26 -6.08 -5.62
CA TRP A 112 -12.98 -7.06 -4.56
C TRP A 112 -12.27 -8.31 -5.06
N ALA A 113 -12.52 -8.73 -6.30
CA ALA A 113 -11.80 -9.84 -6.91
C ALA A 113 -10.31 -9.50 -7.11
N GLY A 114 -10.01 -8.29 -7.57
CA GLY A 114 -8.62 -7.80 -7.66
C GLY A 114 -7.93 -7.79 -6.29
N PHE A 115 -8.61 -7.24 -5.29
CA PHE A 115 -8.11 -7.21 -3.91
C PHE A 115 -7.81 -8.63 -3.38
N ALA A 116 -8.75 -9.57 -3.52
CA ALA A 116 -8.59 -10.94 -3.05
C ALA A 116 -7.46 -11.67 -3.81
N GLY A 117 -7.36 -11.48 -5.12
CA GLY A 117 -6.32 -12.10 -5.95
C GLY A 117 -4.92 -11.60 -5.56
N TYR A 118 -4.73 -10.29 -5.45
CA TYR A 118 -3.44 -9.72 -5.09
C TYR A 118 -3.06 -10.00 -3.64
N ALA A 119 -4.03 -9.98 -2.72
CA ALA A 119 -3.83 -10.39 -1.34
C ALA A 119 -3.36 -11.85 -1.26
N THR A 120 -3.96 -12.75 -2.03
CA THR A 120 -3.57 -14.17 -2.07
C THR A 120 -2.13 -14.32 -2.55
N ALA A 121 -1.76 -13.69 -3.66
CA ALA A 121 -0.39 -13.75 -4.19
C ALA A 121 0.64 -13.19 -3.18
N MET A 122 0.32 -12.06 -2.55
CA MET A 122 1.14 -11.42 -1.53
C MET A 122 1.35 -12.32 -0.31
N VAL A 123 0.28 -12.86 0.25
CA VAL A 123 0.33 -13.71 1.46
C VAL A 123 1.10 -14.99 1.19
N LEU A 124 0.85 -15.65 0.05
CA LEU A 124 1.59 -16.87 -0.32
C LEU A 124 3.08 -16.58 -0.51
N SER A 125 3.43 -15.49 -1.21
CA SER A 125 4.83 -15.08 -1.39
C SER A 125 5.51 -14.78 -0.05
N TYR A 126 4.81 -14.12 0.88
CA TYR A 126 5.34 -13.85 2.22
C TYR A 126 5.58 -15.12 3.02
N ILE A 127 4.58 -16.01 3.13
CA ILE A 127 4.68 -17.25 3.92
C ILE A 127 5.80 -18.16 3.40
N VAL A 128 5.85 -18.36 2.09
CA VAL A 128 6.90 -19.22 1.49
C VAL A 128 8.26 -18.52 1.54
N GLY A 129 8.30 -17.22 1.34
CA GLY A 129 9.53 -16.43 1.43
C GLY A 129 10.15 -16.50 2.81
N GLN A 130 9.37 -16.36 3.88
CA GLN A 130 9.87 -16.47 5.26
C GLN A 130 10.44 -17.87 5.58
N LYS A 131 9.93 -18.92 4.93
CA LYS A 131 10.47 -20.29 5.11
C LYS A 131 11.74 -20.53 4.33
N LYS A 132 11.89 -19.95 3.13
CA LYS A 132 13.01 -20.23 2.21
C LYS A 132 14.15 -19.20 2.28
N TYR A 133 13.81 -17.96 2.49
CA TYR A 133 14.74 -16.83 2.59
C TYR A 133 14.21 -15.80 3.60
N PRO A 134 14.39 -16.05 4.90
CA PRO A 134 13.81 -15.20 5.94
C PRO A 134 14.39 -13.78 5.89
N ILE A 135 13.52 -12.80 5.73
CA ILE A 135 13.81 -11.36 5.80
C ILE A 135 13.03 -10.80 6.98
N ASN A 136 13.71 -10.09 7.88
CA ASN A 136 13.09 -9.46 9.04
C ASN A 136 12.42 -8.14 8.64
N TYR A 137 11.21 -8.24 8.10
CA TYR A 137 10.41 -7.04 7.81
C TYR A 137 9.95 -6.37 9.12
N PRO A 138 9.95 -5.04 9.21
CA PRO A 138 9.50 -4.30 10.38
C PRO A 138 7.97 -4.25 10.45
N LEU A 139 7.33 -5.43 10.59
CA LEU A 139 5.86 -5.60 10.54
C LEU A 139 5.13 -4.75 11.58
N LYS A 140 5.72 -4.55 12.76
CA LYS A 140 5.12 -3.68 13.81
C LYS A 140 5.00 -2.25 13.32
N SER A 141 6.05 -1.70 12.73
CA SER A 141 6.04 -0.34 12.18
C SER A 141 5.06 -0.24 11.02
N ILE A 142 5.10 -1.20 10.08
CA ILE A 142 4.16 -1.26 8.95
C ILE A 142 2.70 -1.33 9.45
N GLY A 143 2.44 -2.16 10.45
CA GLY A 143 1.10 -2.31 11.06
C GLY A 143 0.58 -1.01 11.66
N VAL A 144 1.44 -0.22 12.30
CA VAL A 144 1.08 1.10 12.82
C VAL A 144 0.68 2.05 11.69
N TYR A 145 1.44 2.13 10.61
CA TYR A 145 1.11 2.97 9.46
C TYR A 145 -0.20 2.56 8.80
N VAL A 146 -0.43 1.25 8.63
CA VAL A 146 -1.69 0.72 8.10
C VAL A 146 -2.86 1.08 9.03
N ALA A 147 -2.72 0.92 10.34
CA ALA A 147 -3.76 1.25 11.31
C ALA A 147 -4.11 2.76 11.30
N ILE A 148 -3.09 3.63 11.25
CA ILE A 148 -3.28 5.09 11.12
C ILE A 148 -4.00 5.43 9.82
N THR A 149 -3.60 4.80 8.70
CA THR A 149 -4.23 5.02 7.39
C THR A 149 -5.70 4.61 7.39
N VAL A 150 -6.02 3.45 7.97
CA VAL A 150 -7.41 2.98 8.09
C VAL A 150 -8.23 3.93 8.96
N LEU A 151 -7.69 4.37 10.09
CA LEU A 151 -8.35 5.35 10.95
C LEU A 151 -8.62 6.67 10.20
N PHE A 152 -7.61 7.20 9.51
CA PHE A 152 -7.76 8.45 8.74
C PHE A 152 -8.74 8.30 7.58
N TYR A 153 -8.75 7.14 6.90
CA TYR A 153 -9.74 6.85 5.88
C TYR A 153 -11.16 6.95 6.41
N PHE A 154 -11.46 6.35 7.57
CA PHE A 154 -12.78 6.46 8.18
C PHE A 154 -13.10 7.89 8.62
N CYS A 155 -12.14 8.62 9.17
CA CYS A 155 -12.32 10.03 9.53
C CYS A 155 -12.61 10.90 8.30
N MET A 156 -11.88 10.69 7.19
CA MET A 156 -12.12 11.41 5.92
C MET A 156 -13.51 11.10 5.35
N ASN A 157 -13.89 9.80 5.35
CA ASN A 157 -15.21 9.41 4.85
C ASN A 157 -16.33 10.04 5.69
N PHE A 158 -16.21 10.00 7.00
CA PHE A 158 -17.16 10.64 7.91
C PHE A 158 -17.24 12.16 7.69
N ALA A 159 -16.10 12.82 7.50
CA ALA A 159 -16.06 14.26 7.22
C ALA A 159 -16.74 14.60 5.88
N ASN A 160 -16.48 13.78 4.83
CA ASN A 160 -17.07 13.98 3.50
C ASN A 160 -18.60 13.76 3.49
N GLU A 161 -19.13 12.92 4.39
CA GLU A 161 -20.58 12.66 4.50
C GLU A 161 -21.32 13.72 5.32
N HIS A 162 -20.68 14.34 6.33
CA HIS A 162 -21.37 15.17 7.33
C HIS A 162 -21.02 16.66 7.27
N LEU A 163 -19.92 17.02 6.61
CA LEU A 163 -19.45 18.42 6.54
C LEU A 163 -19.63 19.00 5.14
N PRO A 164 -19.77 20.33 5.03
CA PRO A 164 -19.74 20.99 3.74
C PRO A 164 -18.38 20.80 3.06
N ASN A 165 -18.37 20.75 1.72
CA ASN A 165 -17.20 20.36 0.91
C ASN A 165 -15.90 21.11 1.29
N TRP A 166 -15.99 22.40 1.61
CA TRP A 166 -14.80 23.19 2.00
C TRP A 166 -14.25 22.77 3.36
N ALA A 167 -15.13 22.44 4.33
CA ALA A 167 -14.72 21.99 5.67
C ALA A 167 -14.19 20.56 5.62
N ALA A 168 -14.81 19.66 4.85
CA ALA A 168 -14.32 18.31 4.61
C ALA A 168 -12.91 18.34 3.99
N LEU A 169 -12.69 19.21 2.98
CA LEU A 169 -11.39 19.37 2.34
C LEU A 169 -10.32 19.88 3.34
N ALA A 170 -10.69 20.81 4.23
CA ALA A 170 -9.79 21.30 5.28
C ALA A 170 -9.40 20.17 6.25
N VAL A 171 -10.37 19.37 6.70
CA VAL A 171 -10.12 18.20 7.57
C VAL A 171 -9.21 17.19 6.88
N ASN A 172 -9.51 16.84 5.62
CA ASN A 172 -8.70 15.89 4.84
C ASN A 172 -7.27 16.39 4.69
N THR A 173 -7.07 17.69 4.42
CA THR A 173 -5.75 18.30 4.33
C THR A 173 -5.00 18.21 5.66
N VAL A 174 -5.64 18.49 6.78
CA VAL A 174 -5.03 18.38 8.11
C VAL A 174 -4.61 16.93 8.40
N LEU A 175 -5.45 15.94 8.08
CA LEU A 175 -5.13 14.52 8.28
C LEU A 175 -3.93 14.08 7.43
N VAL A 176 -3.85 14.53 6.16
CA VAL A 176 -2.69 14.26 5.30
C VAL A 176 -1.42 14.90 5.88
N ILE A 177 -1.50 16.16 6.33
CA ILE A 177 -0.35 16.84 6.96
C ILE A 177 0.08 16.11 8.24
N MET A 178 -0.86 15.65 9.06
CA MET A 178 -0.55 14.86 10.27
C MET A 178 0.15 13.55 9.91
N PHE A 179 -0.28 12.88 8.84
CA PHE A 179 0.39 11.65 8.38
C PHE A 179 1.81 11.93 7.89
N VAL A 180 2.03 12.99 7.12
CA VAL A 180 3.37 13.42 6.68
C VAL A 180 4.24 13.81 7.87
N ALA A 181 3.70 14.54 8.84
CA ALA A 181 4.42 14.92 10.06
C ALA A 181 4.83 13.67 10.86
N HIS A 182 3.95 12.64 10.95
CA HIS A 182 4.27 11.37 11.59
C HIS A 182 5.42 10.64 10.89
N ILE A 183 5.45 10.62 9.55
CA ILE A 183 6.54 10.04 8.76
C ILE A 183 7.87 10.74 9.05
N ILE A 184 7.86 12.08 9.00
CA ILE A 184 9.06 12.90 9.23
C ILE A 184 9.61 12.70 10.63
N TYR A 185 8.72 12.64 11.62
CA TYR A 185 9.13 12.49 13.03
C TYR A 185 9.71 11.10 13.33
N HIS A 186 9.13 10.03 12.72
CA HIS A 186 9.46 8.66 13.10
C HIS A 186 10.49 7.99 12.18
N ASP A 187 10.42 8.24 10.88
CA ASP A 187 11.20 7.50 9.87
C ASP A 187 12.18 8.35 9.06
N MET A 188 11.98 9.66 9.02
CA MET A 188 12.89 10.61 8.36
C MET A 188 13.30 11.71 9.34
N PRO A 189 14.15 11.42 10.33
CA PRO A 189 14.66 12.49 11.17
C PRO A 189 15.38 13.52 10.29
N LEU A 190 14.85 14.75 10.24
CA LEU A 190 15.33 15.86 9.39
C LEU A 190 16.84 16.11 9.53
N LYS A 191 17.44 15.66 10.64
CA LYS A 191 18.88 15.73 10.91
C LYS A 191 19.73 14.80 10.03
N SER A 192 19.14 13.76 9.43
CA SER A 192 19.84 12.79 8.58
C SER A 192 19.81 13.13 7.09
N LEU A 193 19.00 14.10 6.68
CA LEU A 193 18.93 14.54 5.29
C LEU A 193 20.12 15.46 4.96
N PRO A 194 20.91 15.17 3.90
CA PRO A 194 22.13 15.91 3.58
C PRO A 194 21.88 17.40 3.25
N VAL A 195 20.67 17.75 2.81
CA VAL A 195 20.29 19.12 2.45
C VAL A 195 19.73 19.88 3.67
N VAL A 196 18.87 19.24 4.47
CA VAL A 196 18.13 19.86 5.57
C VAL A 196 18.96 19.83 6.87
N GLY A 197 19.77 18.78 7.06
CA GLY A 197 20.65 18.63 8.24
C GLY A 197 21.66 19.76 8.40
N LYS A 198 22.00 20.46 7.30
CA LYS A 198 22.91 21.62 7.32
C LYS A 198 22.30 22.86 8.01
N TYR A 199 20.97 22.98 8.02
CA TYR A 199 20.23 24.10 8.65
C TYR A 199 19.90 23.86 10.13
N PHE A 200 19.88 22.60 10.58
CA PHE A 200 19.57 22.22 11.97
C PHE A 200 20.81 21.92 12.83
N ARG A 201 21.99 22.10 12.26
CA ARG A 201 23.28 21.94 12.96
C ARG A 201 23.80 23.32 13.46
N LYS A 202 23.01 23.95 14.32
CA LYS A 202 23.45 25.05 15.16
C LYS A 202 23.33 24.65 16.61
#